data_f469576d480ba8c9570adc060b87e0d9
#
_entry.id   f469576d480ba8c9570adc060b87e0d9
#
_cell.length_a   1.000
_cell.length_b   1.000
_cell.length_c   1.000
_cell.angle_alpha   90.00
_cell.angle_beta   90.00
_cell.angle_gamma   90.00
#
_symmetry.space_group_name_H-M   'P 1'
#
loop_
_entity.id
_entity.type
_entity.pdbx_description
1 polymer ?
#
loop_
_entity_poly.entity_id
_entity_poly.type
_entity_poly.pdbx_seq_one_letter_code
_entity_poly.pdbx_strand_id
1 'polypeptide(L)'
;QSKVISFYDDTRSSFTNFAMSGIDKRYYGVELGLSVPVWNGLSVVGALSWGDYTYTSNPNFVQTVDNVDKIVLKDKVNWDGYHVESSPQLAFNIGLDYRGPRNWFAGVNFNYYDNIYLSMNPMYRTATAIKYYTNVLTSNTATNAQKASALSSIKTLRKQEKFDSAYTLSANIGKNWYIHRVYMLGFSLEVKNILNDQDIRT
;
A
#
# COMPACT_ATOMS: atom_id res chain seq x y z
N GLN A 1 3.82 1.78 -18.22
CA GLN A 1 2.43 1.47 -17.88
C GLN A 1 1.53 2.68 -18.10
N SER A 2 0.23 2.46 -18.22
CA SER A 2 -0.78 3.51 -18.30
C SER A 2 -1.86 3.28 -17.24
N LYS A 3 -2.48 4.37 -16.77
CA LYS A 3 -3.58 4.33 -15.78
C LYS A 3 -4.63 5.36 -16.20
N VAL A 4 -5.89 4.98 -16.16
CA VAL A 4 -7.02 5.88 -16.37
C VAL A 4 -7.83 5.93 -15.08
N ILE A 5 -8.20 7.13 -14.67
CA ILE A 5 -9.05 7.39 -13.50
C ILE A 5 -10.19 8.29 -13.98
N SER A 6 -11.41 7.90 -13.69
CA SER A 6 -12.60 8.68 -14.02
C SER A 6 -13.34 9.06 -12.74
N PHE A 7 -13.84 10.27 -12.66
CA PHE A 7 -14.71 10.71 -11.57
C PHE A 7 -15.72 11.75 -12.07
N TYR A 8 -16.83 11.87 -11.37
CA TYR A 8 -17.81 12.90 -11.65
C TYR A 8 -17.38 14.23 -11.06
N ASP A 9 -17.32 15.27 -11.88
CA ASP A 9 -17.00 16.65 -11.49
C ASP A 9 -18.28 17.44 -11.34
N ASP A 10 -18.69 17.69 -10.09
CA ASP A 10 -19.92 18.42 -9.78
C ASP A 10 -19.90 19.86 -10.33
N THR A 11 -18.72 20.47 -10.44
CA THR A 11 -18.60 21.85 -10.92
C THR A 11 -18.86 21.94 -12.42
N ARG A 12 -18.65 20.86 -13.15
CA ARG A 12 -18.85 20.76 -14.60
C ARG A 12 -20.07 19.92 -14.96
N SER A 13 -20.73 19.30 -13.98
CA SER A 13 -21.85 18.38 -14.17
C SER A 13 -21.54 17.31 -15.24
N SER A 14 -20.32 16.79 -15.25
CA SER A 14 -19.83 15.84 -16.24
C SER A 14 -18.75 14.93 -15.69
N PHE A 15 -18.55 13.75 -16.30
CA PHE A 15 -17.40 12.92 -15.97
C PHE A 15 -16.11 13.52 -16.51
N THR A 16 -15.09 13.51 -15.67
CA THR A 16 -13.75 13.92 -16.02
C THR A 16 -12.85 12.69 -16.00
N ASN A 17 -12.09 12.48 -17.07
CA ASN A 17 -11.19 11.36 -17.22
C ASN A 17 -9.74 11.86 -17.17
N PHE A 18 -8.93 11.16 -16.39
CA PHE A 18 -7.49 11.38 -16.32
C PHE A 18 -6.77 10.17 -16.87
N ALA A 19 -6.05 10.37 -17.95
CA ALA A 19 -5.19 9.36 -18.54
C ALA A 19 -3.73 9.69 -18.26
N MET A 20 -3.01 8.74 -17.71
CA MET A 20 -1.57 8.82 -17.49
C MET A 20 -0.85 7.79 -18.32
N SER A 21 0.30 8.15 -18.87
CA SER A 21 1.17 7.25 -19.64
C SER A 21 2.63 7.48 -19.31
N GLY A 22 3.46 6.44 -19.50
CA GLY A 22 4.88 6.51 -19.14
C GLY A 22 5.09 6.36 -17.63
N ILE A 23 4.31 5.49 -16.97
CA ILE A 23 4.48 5.15 -15.55
C ILE A 23 5.52 4.03 -15.45
N ASP A 24 6.68 4.35 -14.90
CA ASP A 24 7.73 3.38 -14.61
C ASP A 24 7.87 3.22 -13.10
N LYS A 25 8.13 1.97 -12.69
CA LYS A 25 8.27 1.60 -11.28
C LYS A 25 9.51 0.72 -11.12
N ARG A 26 10.14 0.85 -9.99
CA ARG A 26 11.26 -0.01 -9.58
C ARG A 26 10.88 -0.74 -8.31
N TYR A 27 11.12 -2.05 -8.30
CA TYR A 27 10.92 -2.92 -7.17
C TYR A 27 12.21 -3.64 -6.87
N TYR A 28 12.74 -3.52 -5.69
CA TYR A 28 13.81 -4.34 -5.19
C TYR A 28 13.59 -4.65 -3.71
N GLY A 29 14.11 -5.77 -3.25
CA GLY A 29 13.91 -6.20 -1.88
C GLY A 29 14.60 -7.51 -1.58
N VAL A 30 14.43 -7.95 -0.36
CA VAL A 30 14.94 -9.21 0.16
C VAL A 30 13.81 -9.94 0.87
N GLU A 31 13.71 -11.23 0.61
CA GLU A 31 12.78 -12.13 1.28
C GLU A 31 13.56 -13.26 1.95
N LEU A 32 13.20 -13.52 3.19
CA LEU A 32 13.79 -14.59 4.00
C LEU A 32 12.66 -15.41 4.60
N GLY A 33 12.82 -16.74 4.58
CA GLY A 33 11.89 -17.66 5.24
C GLY A 33 12.68 -18.72 6.01
N LEU A 34 12.19 -19.08 7.19
CA LEU A 34 12.78 -20.12 7.99
C LEU A 34 11.70 -21.00 8.63
N SER A 35 12.05 -22.27 8.85
CA SER A 35 11.28 -23.20 9.64
C SER A 35 12.26 -24.09 10.39
N VAL A 36 12.25 -24.00 11.72
CA VAL A 36 13.21 -24.68 12.59
C VAL A 36 12.45 -25.56 13.57
N PRO A 37 12.60 -26.88 13.53
CA PRO A 37 12.10 -27.73 14.57
C PRO A 37 12.87 -27.50 15.87
N VAL A 38 12.17 -27.13 16.94
CA VAL A 38 12.79 -26.77 18.23
C VAL A 38 12.52 -27.82 19.31
N TRP A 39 11.44 -28.57 19.18
CA TRP A 39 11.09 -29.67 20.06
C TRP A 39 10.31 -30.75 19.29
N ASN A 40 10.03 -31.89 19.94
CA ASN A 40 9.25 -32.96 19.35
C ASN A 40 7.84 -32.46 18.92
N GLY A 41 7.67 -32.35 17.61
CA GLY A 41 6.44 -31.83 17.00
C GLY A 41 6.26 -30.32 17.03
N LEU A 42 7.15 -29.52 17.63
CA LEU A 42 7.08 -28.07 17.67
C LEU A 42 8.13 -27.46 16.73
N SER A 43 7.72 -26.57 15.87
CA SER A 43 8.58 -25.79 14.98
C SER A 43 8.33 -24.29 15.17
N VAL A 44 9.41 -23.52 15.08
CA VAL A 44 9.35 -22.07 14.89
C VAL A 44 9.38 -21.78 13.40
N VAL A 45 8.43 -21.01 12.94
CA VAL A 45 8.36 -20.55 11.54
C VAL A 45 8.51 -19.04 11.51
N GLY A 46 9.15 -18.53 10.46
CA GLY A 46 9.32 -17.09 10.28
C GLY A 46 9.49 -16.74 8.82
N ALA A 47 8.99 -15.56 8.47
CA ALA A 47 9.21 -14.95 7.17
C ALA A 47 9.42 -13.45 7.34
N LEU A 48 10.31 -12.89 6.54
CA LEU A 48 10.59 -11.47 6.45
C LEU A 48 10.62 -11.09 4.98
N SER A 49 9.87 -10.06 4.63
CA SER A 49 9.95 -9.38 3.33
C SER A 49 10.23 -7.91 3.58
N TRP A 50 11.30 -7.41 2.99
CA TRP A 50 11.63 -5.99 2.99
C TRP A 50 11.91 -5.54 1.57
N GLY A 51 11.31 -4.43 1.16
CA GLY A 51 11.48 -3.87 -0.16
C GLY A 51 11.45 -2.36 -0.17
N ASP A 52 11.91 -1.78 -1.28
CA ASP A 52 11.72 -0.39 -1.64
C ASP A 52 11.11 -0.36 -3.04
N TYR A 53 9.85 0.05 -3.09
CA TYR A 53 9.03 0.09 -4.30
C TYR A 53 8.74 1.54 -4.61
N THR A 54 9.36 2.07 -5.67
CA THR A 54 9.31 3.48 -6.02
C THR A 54 8.93 3.72 -7.48
N TYR A 55 8.27 4.83 -7.73
CA TYR A 55 8.12 5.36 -9.08
C TYR A 55 9.44 5.95 -9.54
N THR A 56 9.80 5.71 -10.82
CA THR A 56 11.06 6.16 -11.42
C THR A 56 10.84 7.05 -12.63
N SER A 57 9.61 7.53 -12.82
CA SER A 57 9.28 8.44 -13.93
C SER A 57 8.23 9.47 -13.49
N ASN A 58 8.18 10.54 -14.26
CA ASN A 58 7.14 11.55 -14.18
C ASN A 58 6.18 11.35 -15.37
N PRO A 59 5.06 10.63 -15.18
CA PRO A 59 4.16 10.27 -16.26
C PRO A 59 3.51 11.48 -16.91
N ASN A 60 3.23 11.35 -18.20
CA ASN A 60 2.40 12.32 -18.91
C ASN A 60 0.96 12.18 -18.44
N PHE A 61 0.31 13.32 -18.29
CA PHE A 61 -1.04 13.44 -17.76
C PHE A 61 -1.92 14.19 -18.75
N VAL A 62 -3.06 13.62 -19.06
CA VAL A 62 -4.07 14.21 -19.96
C VAL A 62 -5.40 14.18 -19.25
N GLN A 63 -6.08 15.32 -19.20
CA GLN A 63 -7.43 15.44 -18.69
C GLN A 63 -8.39 15.68 -19.85
N THR A 64 -9.45 14.89 -19.91
CA THR A 64 -10.59 15.06 -20.80
C THR A 64 -11.88 15.13 -20.00
N VAL A 65 -12.90 15.74 -20.56
CA VAL A 65 -14.25 15.83 -20.00
C VAL A 65 -15.22 15.20 -21.00
N ASP A 66 -16.14 14.39 -20.53
CA ASP A 66 -17.17 13.79 -21.36
C ASP A 66 -18.00 14.90 -22.04
N ASN A 67 -18.45 14.61 -23.24
CA ASN A 67 -19.18 15.55 -24.12
C ASN A 67 -18.39 16.78 -24.59
N VAL A 68 -17.07 16.76 -24.41
CA VAL A 68 -16.18 17.81 -24.93
C VAL A 68 -15.05 17.17 -25.73
N ASP A 69 -15.05 17.35 -27.03
CA ASP A 69 -14.01 16.82 -27.94
C ASP A 69 -12.66 17.59 -27.78
N LYS A 70 -12.28 17.88 -26.54
CA LYS A 70 -11.05 18.63 -26.27
C LYS A 70 -10.30 18.06 -25.08
N ILE A 71 -9.00 18.00 -25.22
CA ILE A 71 -8.09 17.85 -24.09
C ILE A 71 -8.15 19.15 -23.28
N VAL A 72 -8.57 19.05 -22.02
CA VAL A 72 -8.71 20.20 -21.12
C VAL A 72 -7.37 20.59 -20.51
N LEU A 73 -6.53 19.61 -20.20
CA LEU A 73 -5.22 19.83 -19.60
C LEU A 73 -4.23 18.76 -20.09
N LYS A 74 -3.01 19.21 -20.42
CA LYS A 74 -1.84 18.35 -20.58
C LYS A 74 -0.77 18.82 -19.60
N ASP A 75 -0.22 17.90 -18.82
CA ASP A 75 0.85 18.21 -17.86
C ASP A 75 1.68 16.94 -17.60
N LYS A 76 2.62 17.05 -16.69
CA LYS A 76 3.36 15.91 -16.12
C LYS A 76 3.04 15.80 -14.64
N VAL A 77 2.89 14.55 -14.18
CA VAL A 77 2.74 14.26 -12.76
C VAL A 77 4.12 14.01 -12.15
N ASN A 78 4.48 14.74 -11.11
CA ASN A 78 5.72 14.53 -10.38
C ASN A 78 5.57 13.30 -9.46
N TRP A 79 5.94 12.13 -9.95
CA TRP A 79 5.89 10.87 -9.21
C TRP A 79 7.26 10.23 -8.99
N ASP A 80 8.27 10.69 -9.69
CA ASP A 80 9.64 10.19 -9.50
C ASP A 80 10.08 10.31 -8.04
N GLY A 81 10.56 9.19 -7.47
CA GLY A 81 10.99 9.08 -6.08
C GLY A 81 9.88 8.83 -5.04
N TYR A 82 8.60 8.83 -5.44
CA TYR A 82 7.51 8.45 -4.52
C TYR A 82 7.36 6.93 -4.42
N HIS A 83 6.88 6.47 -3.28
CA HIS A 83 6.66 5.05 -3.06
C HIS A 83 5.39 4.55 -3.77
N VAL A 84 5.43 3.32 -4.24
CA VAL A 84 4.27 2.64 -4.82
C VAL A 84 3.27 2.33 -3.71
N GLU A 85 2.02 2.64 -3.99
CA GLU A 85 0.91 2.50 -3.05
C GLU A 85 0.46 1.05 -2.84
N SER A 86 -0.28 0.82 -1.75
CA SER A 86 -1.10 -0.37 -1.46
C SER A 86 -0.37 -1.66 -1.09
N SER A 87 0.96 -1.72 -1.20
CA SER A 87 1.73 -2.89 -0.76
C SER A 87 2.62 -2.53 0.42
N PRO A 88 2.64 -3.32 1.49
CA PRO A 88 3.60 -3.13 2.56
C PRO A 88 5.02 -3.34 2.02
N GLN A 89 5.92 -2.42 2.32
CA GLN A 89 7.33 -2.54 1.95
C GLN A 89 8.16 -3.18 3.07
N LEU A 90 7.53 -3.41 4.21
CA LEU A 90 8.04 -4.24 5.29
C LEU A 90 6.92 -5.16 5.76
N ALA A 91 7.16 -6.45 5.74
CA ALA A 91 6.29 -7.45 6.31
C ALA A 91 7.10 -8.52 7.01
N PHE A 92 6.72 -8.92 8.20
CA PHE A 92 7.28 -10.11 8.81
C PHE A 92 6.20 -10.96 9.48
N ASN A 93 6.48 -12.25 9.54
CA ASN A 93 5.70 -13.24 10.23
C ASN A 93 6.62 -13.99 11.20
N ILE A 94 6.10 -14.30 12.38
CA ILE A 94 6.69 -15.27 13.29
C ILE A 94 5.59 -16.14 13.87
N GLY A 95 5.84 -17.45 13.90
CA GLY A 95 4.84 -18.39 14.36
C GLY A 95 5.42 -19.60 15.05
N LEU A 96 4.56 -20.29 15.74
CA LEU A 96 4.80 -21.61 16.35
C LEU A 96 3.81 -22.58 15.73
N ASP A 97 4.34 -23.65 15.15
CA ASP A 97 3.56 -24.76 14.62
C ASP A 97 3.81 -26.01 15.45
N TYR A 98 2.76 -26.58 16.00
CA TYR A 98 2.82 -27.83 16.76
C TYR A 98 2.07 -28.94 16.04
N ARG A 99 2.73 -30.07 15.87
CA ARG A 99 2.17 -31.33 15.37
C ARG A 99 2.30 -32.40 16.45
N GLY A 100 1.21 -32.59 17.18
CA GLY A 100 1.15 -33.51 18.30
C GLY A 100 0.81 -34.96 17.93
N PRO A 101 0.83 -35.85 18.91
CA PRO A 101 0.46 -37.25 18.72
C PRO A 101 -1.01 -37.36 18.29
N ARG A 102 -1.37 -38.47 17.65
CA ARG A 102 -2.73 -38.77 17.19
C ARG A 102 -3.29 -37.68 16.24
N ASN A 103 -2.39 -37.04 15.44
CA ASN A 103 -2.73 -36.03 14.44
C ASN A 103 -3.41 -34.76 14.99
N TRP A 104 -3.13 -34.37 16.21
CA TRP A 104 -3.41 -33.04 16.71
C TRP A 104 -2.44 -32.03 16.07
N PHE A 105 -2.95 -30.85 15.77
CA PHE A 105 -2.11 -29.72 15.36
C PHE A 105 -2.62 -28.43 16.00
N ALA A 106 -1.71 -27.53 16.26
CA ALA A 106 -2.00 -26.18 16.75
C ALA A 106 -0.97 -25.22 16.19
N GLY A 107 -1.37 -23.99 16.01
CA GLY A 107 -0.48 -22.95 15.53
C GLY A 107 -0.83 -21.59 16.10
N VAL A 108 0.19 -20.74 16.24
CA VAL A 108 0.04 -19.33 16.59
C VAL A 108 0.92 -18.55 15.63
N ASN A 109 0.37 -17.52 15.00
CA ASN A 109 1.08 -16.69 14.05
C ASN A 109 0.88 -15.22 14.38
N PHE A 110 1.98 -14.49 14.49
CA PHE A 110 2.00 -13.04 14.56
C PHE A 110 2.51 -12.48 13.22
N ASN A 111 1.77 -11.54 12.64
CA ASN A 111 2.15 -10.83 11.44
C ASN A 111 2.25 -9.35 11.74
N TYR A 112 3.21 -8.69 11.11
CA TYR A 112 3.42 -7.25 11.18
C TYR A 112 3.65 -6.70 9.78
N TYR A 113 3.06 -5.53 9.51
CA TYR A 113 3.13 -4.82 8.24
C TYR A 113 3.43 -3.35 8.48
N ASP A 114 4.34 -2.80 7.69
CA ASP A 114 4.68 -1.38 7.74
C ASP A 114 5.06 -0.85 6.36
N ASN A 115 5.27 0.46 6.29
CA ASN A 115 5.60 1.15 5.05
C ASN A 115 4.55 0.92 3.95
N ILE A 116 3.28 1.05 4.32
CA ILE A 116 2.15 1.01 3.40
C ILE A 116 1.80 2.45 3.04
N TYR A 117 2.01 2.83 1.78
CA TYR A 117 1.78 4.19 1.33
C TYR A 117 0.39 4.33 0.70
N LEU A 118 -0.24 5.49 0.96
CA LEU A 118 -1.53 5.81 0.37
C LEU A 118 -1.38 6.15 -1.11
N SER A 119 -2.46 5.84 -1.82
CA SER A 119 -2.63 6.25 -3.22
C SER A 119 -2.62 7.76 -3.34
N MET A 120 -1.82 8.27 -4.25
CA MET A 120 -1.71 9.71 -4.49
C MET A 120 -2.67 10.14 -5.59
N ASN A 121 -3.37 11.26 -5.36
CA ASN A 121 -4.11 11.90 -6.44
C ASN A 121 -3.13 12.59 -7.40
N PRO A 122 -3.05 12.20 -8.68
CA PRO A 122 -2.10 12.75 -9.63
C PRO A 122 -2.32 14.23 -9.92
N MET A 123 -3.56 14.74 -9.81
CA MET A 123 -3.87 16.15 -10.06
C MET A 123 -3.07 17.10 -9.16
N TYR A 124 -2.94 16.77 -7.87
CA TYR A 124 -2.22 17.62 -6.92
C TYR A 124 -0.69 17.56 -7.08
N ARG A 125 -0.20 16.71 -7.97
CA ARG A 125 1.22 16.50 -8.23
C ARG A 125 1.69 17.06 -9.58
N THR A 126 0.81 17.76 -10.29
CA THR A 126 1.15 18.42 -11.55
C THR A 126 1.82 19.78 -11.31
N ALA A 127 2.56 20.28 -12.29
CA ALA A 127 3.11 21.62 -12.26
C ALA A 127 1.99 22.69 -12.22
N THR A 128 0.89 22.43 -12.91
CA THR A 128 -0.30 23.29 -12.90
C THR A 128 -0.91 23.44 -11.52
N ALA A 129 -0.99 22.35 -10.73
CA ALA A 129 -1.57 22.38 -9.39
C ALA A 129 -0.81 23.30 -8.43
N ILE A 130 0.50 23.40 -8.57
CA ILE A 130 1.35 24.23 -7.71
C ILE A 130 1.67 25.62 -8.28
N LYS A 131 1.20 25.89 -9.50
CA LYS A 131 1.54 27.12 -10.23
C LYS A 131 1.23 28.39 -9.45
N TYR A 132 0.10 28.45 -8.76
CA TYR A 132 -0.24 29.59 -7.91
C TYR A 132 0.83 29.83 -6.84
N TYR A 133 1.20 28.81 -6.12
CA TYR A 133 2.17 28.91 -5.02
C TYR A 133 3.59 29.23 -5.54
N THR A 134 3.99 28.65 -6.67
CA THR A 134 5.28 28.99 -7.29
C THR A 134 5.33 30.45 -7.75
N ASN A 135 4.25 30.97 -8.28
CA ASN A 135 4.16 32.39 -8.63
C ASN A 135 4.31 33.32 -7.42
N VAL A 136 3.71 32.94 -6.27
CA VAL A 136 3.90 33.68 -5.00
C VAL A 136 5.38 33.64 -4.56
N LEU A 137 6.04 32.49 -4.67
CA LEU A 137 7.46 32.35 -4.28
C LEU A 137 8.38 33.23 -5.13
N THR A 138 8.10 33.36 -6.42
CA THR A 138 8.91 34.14 -7.38
C THR A 138 8.51 35.62 -7.43
N SER A 139 7.40 36.02 -6.80
CA SER A 139 6.93 37.38 -6.79
C SER A 139 7.84 38.29 -5.96
N ASN A 140 8.19 39.44 -6.52
CA ASN A 140 8.94 40.51 -5.84
C ASN A 140 8.05 41.30 -4.85
N THR A 141 6.73 41.22 -5.00
CA THR A 141 5.77 41.95 -4.17
C THR A 141 5.22 41.11 -3.00
N ALA A 142 5.43 39.80 -3.01
CA ALA A 142 4.98 38.90 -1.96
C ALA A 142 5.83 39.06 -0.69
N THR A 143 5.15 39.15 0.45
CA THR A 143 5.79 39.22 1.77
C THR A 143 6.46 37.90 2.14
N ASN A 144 7.40 37.92 3.08
CA ASN A 144 8.03 36.70 3.60
C ASN A 144 7.01 35.73 4.20
N ALA A 145 5.97 36.20 4.85
CA ALA A 145 4.88 35.39 5.39
C ALA A 145 4.10 34.67 4.28
N GLN A 146 3.78 35.37 3.19
CA GLN A 146 3.09 34.77 2.04
C GLN A 146 3.97 33.71 1.35
N LYS A 147 5.28 33.97 1.20
CA LYS A 147 6.23 32.99 0.66
C LYS A 147 6.36 31.76 1.55
N ALA A 148 6.43 31.94 2.87
CA ALA A 148 6.47 30.82 3.82
C ALA A 148 5.18 29.98 3.76
N SER A 149 4.01 30.61 3.69
CA SER A 149 2.73 29.92 3.51
C SER A 149 2.67 29.14 2.19
N ALA A 150 3.10 29.74 1.09
CA ALA A 150 3.14 29.09 -0.21
C ALA A 150 4.06 27.84 -0.19
N LEU A 151 5.24 27.96 0.44
CA LEU A 151 6.17 26.83 0.58
C LEU A 151 5.57 25.70 1.42
N SER A 152 4.92 26.02 2.53
CA SER A 152 4.20 25.06 3.36
C SER A 152 3.11 24.33 2.57
N SER A 153 2.32 25.07 1.79
CA SER A 153 1.27 24.49 0.94
C SER A 153 1.83 23.52 -0.11
N ILE A 154 2.92 23.89 -0.78
CA ILE A 154 3.61 22.99 -1.74
C ILE A 154 4.11 21.72 -1.04
N LYS A 155 4.72 21.86 0.15
CA LYS A 155 5.20 20.73 0.93
C LYS A 155 4.06 19.78 1.31
N THR A 156 2.93 20.32 1.76
CA THR A 156 1.74 19.53 2.10
C THR A 156 1.17 18.81 0.88
N LEU A 157 1.01 19.50 -0.25
CA LEU A 157 0.50 18.91 -1.50
C LEU A 157 1.41 17.80 -2.04
N ARG A 158 2.72 17.90 -1.80
CA ARG A 158 3.71 16.91 -2.27
C ARG A 158 3.99 15.79 -1.26
N LYS A 159 3.50 15.92 -0.02
CA LYS A 159 3.69 14.86 0.98
C LYS A 159 2.94 13.60 0.56
N GLN A 160 3.59 12.46 0.63
CA GLN A 160 2.93 11.16 0.53
C GLN A 160 2.57 10.69 1.92
N GLU A 161 1.31 10.35 2.12
CA GLU A 161 0.84 9.81 3.38
C GLU A 161 1.12 8.31 3.45
N LYS A 162 1.39 7.86 4.66
CA LYS A 162 1.65 6.47 5.00
C LYS A 162 0.61 6.03 6.03
N PHE A 163 0.11 4.81 5.92
CA PHE A 163 -0.70 4.18 6.96
C PHE A 163 0.16 3.88 8.18
N ASP A 164 -0.47 3.84 9.34
CA ASP A 164 0.15 3.31 10.53
C ASP A 164 0.50 1.83 10.34
N SER A 165 1.44 1.35 11.13
CA SER A 165 1.82 -0.06 11.09
C SER A 165 0.65 -0.93 11.58
N ALA A 166 0.45 -2.07 10.94
CA ALA A 166 -0.61 -3.00 11.25
C ALA A 166 -0.05 -4.34 11.70
N TYR A 167 -0.76 -5.02 12.60
CA TYR A 167 -0.34 -6.33 13.09
C TYR A 167 -1.53 -7.25 13.35
N THR A 168 -1.32 -8.57 13.19
CA THR A 168 -2.30 -9.57 13.55
C THR A 168 -1.69 -10.68 14.38
N LEU A 169 -2.46 -11.16 15.34
CA LEU A 169 -2.21 -12.41 16.03
C LEU A 169 -3.34 -13.39 15.71
N SER A 170 -2.99 -14.54 15.20
CA SER A 170 -3.95 -15.61 14.86
C SER A 170 -3.54 -16.90 15.50
N ALA A 171 -4.51 -17.70 15.90
CA ALA A 171 -4.27 -19.02 16.47
C ALA A 171 -5.22 -20.04 15.88
N ASN A 172 -4.73 -21.25 15.71
CA ASN A 172 -5.55 -22.36 15.25
C ASN A 172 -5.24 -23.63 16.03
N ILE A 173 -6.25 -24.49 16.14
CA ILE A 173 -6.13 -25.83 16.70
C ILE A 173 -7.02 -26.77 15.92
N GLY A 174 -6.57 -28.00 15.73
CA GLY A 174 -7.35 -28.99 15.02
C GLY A 174 -6.85 -30.41 15.23
N LYS A 175 -7.62 -31.32 14.68
CA LYS A 175 -7.32 -32.75 14.74
C LYS A 175 -7.83 -33.48 13.51
N ASN A 176 -7.04 -34.42 13.03
CA ASN A 176 -7.41 -35.33 11.96
C ASN A 176 -7.58 -36.75 12.46
N TRP A 177 -8.60 -37.46 11.96
CA TRP A 177 -8.83 -38.88 12.20
C TRP A 177 -8.76 -39.64 10.90
N TYR A 178 -8.02 -40.72 10.87
CA TYR A 178 -7.99 -41.63 9.73
C TYR A 178 -8.89 -42.82 10.00
N ILE A 179 -9.91 -42.99 9.18
CA ILE A 179 -10.89 -44.08 9.25
C ILE A 179 -10.48 -45.12 8.20
N HIS A 180 -10.18 -46.34 8.65
CA HIS A 180 -9.74 -47.45 7.82
C HIS A 180 -8.56 -47.12 6.91
N ARG A 181 -7.72 -46.10 7.24
CA ARG A 181 -6.59 -45.62 6.42
C ARG A 181 -6.96 -45.09 5.01
N VAL A 182 -8.26 -45.03 4.72
CA VAL A 182 -8.79 -44.60 3.40
C VAL A 182 -9.45 -43.22 3.51
N TYR A 183 -10.17 -42.97 4.59
CA TYR A 183 -10.88 -41.72 4.79
C TYR A 183 -10.21 -40.88 5.87
N MET A 184 -10.13 -39.58 5.61
CA MET A 184 -9.66 -38.61 6.61
C MET A 184 -10.81 -37.68 6.99
N LEU A 185 -11.13 -37.62 8.26
CA LEU A 185 -12.02 -36.64 8.85
C LEU A 185 -11.20 -35.64 9.65
N GLY A 186 -11.33 -34.37 9.37
CA GLY A 186 -10.63 -33.28 10.05
C GLY A 186 -11.58 -32.27 10.67
N PHE A 187 -11.19 -31.72 11.81
CA PHE A 187 -11.81 -30.58 12.46
C PHE A 187 -10.72 -29.54 12.74
N SER A 188 -10.99 -28.26 12.47
CA SER A 188 -10.12 -27.17 12.88
C SER A 188 -10.94 -25.97 13.33
N LEU A 189 -10.43 -25.28 14.33
CA LEU A 189 -10.90 -23.99 14.79
C LEU A 189 -9.77 -22.98 14.58
N GLU A 190 -10.08 -21.85 13.98
CA GLU A 190 -9.15 -20.75 13.78
C GLU A 190 -9.76 -19.46 14.32
N VAL A 191 -8.96 -18.69 15.05
CA VAL A 191 -9.28 -17.34 15.49
C VAL A 191 -8.26 -16.40 14.88
N LYS A 192 -8.73 -15.43 14.12
CA LYS A 192 -7.90 -14.41 13.43
C LYS A 192 -7.99 -13.08 14.15
N ASN A 193 -6.92 -12.30 14.06
CA ASN A 193 -6.85 -10.95 14.63
C ASN A 193 -7.29 -10.90 16.11
N ILE A 194 -6.71 -11.75 16.95
CA ILE A 194 -7.03 -11.86 18.39
C ILE A 194 -6.83 -10.52 19.12
N LEU A 195 -5.88 -9.70 18.66
CA LEU A 195 -5.57 -8.40 19.25
C LEU A 195 -6.50 -7.28 18.79
N ASN A 196 -7.43 -7.60 17.85
CA ASN A 196 -8.41 -6.65 17.29
C ASN A 196 -7.78 -5.36 16.73
N ASP A 197 -6.64 -5.49 16.07
CA ASP A 197 -6.04 -4.38 15.33
C ASP A 197 -6.98 -3.96 14.18
N GLN A 198 -7.30 -2.66 14.09
CA GLN A 198 -8.23 -2.11 13.10
C GLN A 198 -7.51 -1.39 11.95
N ASP A 199 -6.19 -1.31 12.00
CA ASP A 199 -5.37 -0.70 10.96
C ASP A 199 -5.16 -1.65 9.76
N ILE A 200 -5.55 -2.92 9.91
CA ILE A 200 -5.59 -3.88 8.82
C ILE A 200 -6.85 -3.63 7.99
N ARG A 201 -6.62 -3.15 6.77
CA ARG A 201 -7.66 -3.03 5.76
C ARG A 201 -7.55 -4.19 4.79
N THR A 202 -8.58 -5.00 4.75
CA THR A 202 -8.75 -6.09 3.78
C THR A 202 -9.38 -5.57 2.50
#